data_61e9befa37ca9cf7bb120d6b5e060579
#
_entry.id   61e9befa37ca9cf7bb120d6b5e060579
#
_cell.length_a   1.000
_cell.length_b   1.000
_cell.length_c   1.000
_cell.angle_alpha   90.00
_cell.angle_beta   90.00
_cell.angle_gamma   90.00
#
_symmetry.space_group_name_H-M   'P 1'
#
loop_
_entity.id
_entity.type
_entity.pdbx_description
1 polymer ?
#
loop_
_entity_poly.entity_id
_entity_poly.type
_entity_poly.pdbx_seq_one_letter_code
_entity_poly.pdbx_strand_id
1 'polypeptide(L)'
;MAVLEVKNIKKNFGPVEVLKGLDFSMEKGEVLAIIGSSGSGKTTLLRCLNFLETPDEGQIIVNDKVLFDSAACSALTENEVRRNRLHFGLVFQSFNLFPQYTALENVKLAREILAAEDPENKHHMKEIKRQIELRARGLLERVGLADKADFYPHQLSGGQQQRVAIARALAMNPDVLCFDEPTSALDPALTGEVLRVIRSLKSADSTMIVVTHEMEFARNVADKVLFMADGVIEEMGTSKQVFEHPQSERTKAFFSSFTR
;
A
#
# COMPACT_ATOMS: atom_id res chain seq x y z
N MET A 1 2.91 -17.98 -9.33
CA MET A 1 3.55 -16.95 -10.18
C MET A 1 3.63 -15.67 -9.38
N ALA A 2 4.80 -15.05 -9.34
CA ALA A 2 4.98 -13.80 -8.61
C ALA A 2 4.12 -12.69 -9.23
N VAL A 3 3.37 -11.99 -8.38
CA VAL A 3 2.60 -10.81 -8.76
C VAL A 3 3.46 -9.55 -8.74
N LEU A 4 4.45 -9.53 -7.86
CA LEU A 4 5.42 -8.45 -7.73
C LEU A 4 6.82 -9.04 -7.62
N GLU A 5 7.75 -8.54 -8.45
CA GLU A 5 9.17 -8.78 -8.29
C GLU A 5 9.90 -7.44 -8.23
N VAL A 6 10.75 -7.31 -7.23
CA VAL A 6 11.60 -6.14 -6.97
C VAL A 6 13.04 -6.62 -7.02
N LYS A 7 13.84 -6.02 -7.90
CA LYS A 7 15.22 -6.44 -8.15
C LYS A 7 16.17 -5.27 -8.00
N ASN A 8 17.13 -5.39 -7.09
CA ASN A 8 18.22 -4.45 -6.84
C ASN A 8 17.77 -2.98 -6.74
N ILE A 9 16.66 -2.71 -6.07
CA ILE A 9 16.13 -1.33 -5.94
C ILE A 9 17.05 -0.50 -5.06
N LYS A 10 17.59 0.58 -5.65
CA LYS A 10 18.38 1.59 -4.93
C LYS A 10 17.72 2.96 -5.02
N LYS A 11 17.90 3.76 -3.97
CA LYS A 11 17.43 5.15 -3.91
C LYS A 11 18.33 6.00 -3.06
N ASN A 12 18.78 7.12 -3.63
CA ASN A 12 19.58 8.15 -2.98
C ASN A 12 18.80 9.45 -2.86
N PHE A 13 19.02 10.19 -1.81
CA PHE A 13 18.61 11.59 -1.67
C PHE A 13 19.87 12.45 -1.43
N GLY A 14 20.37 13.07 -2.49
CA GLY A 14 21.67 13.72 -2.46
C GLY A 14 22.77 12.71 -2.10
N PRO A 15 23.59 12.96 -1.06
CA PRO A 15 24.68 12.06 -0.67
C PRO A 15 24.20 10.85 0.19
N VAL A 16 22.92 10.82 0.57
CA VAL A 16 22.39 9.79 1.47
C VAL A 16 21.80 8.64 0.68
N GLU A 17 22.41 7.47 0.77
CA GLU A 17 21.88 6.22 0.21
C GLU A 17 20.84 5.64 1.18
N VAL A 18 19.55 5.69 0.78
CA VAL A 18 18.42 5.28 1.61
C VAL A 18 17.99 3.85 1.31
N LEU A 19 18.01 3.42 0.04
CA LEU A 19 17.80 2.02 -0.35
C LEU A 19 19.07 1.53 -1.06
N LYS A 20 19.57 0.37 -0.63
CA LYS A 20 20.91 -0.11 -0.97
C LYS A 20 20.90 -1.44 -1.75
N GLY A 21 19.94 -1.58 -2.68
CA GLY A 21 19.80 -2.79 -3.47
C GLY A 21 18.90 -3.81 -2.79
N LEU A 22 17.58 -3.60 -2.90
CA LEU A 22 16.58 -4.45 -2.29
C LEU A 22 16.04 -5.45 -3.32
N ASP A 23 15.99 -6.73 -2.92
CA ASP A 23 15.49 -7.84 -3.73
C ASP A 23 14.42 -8.61 -2.95
N PHE A 24 13.20 -8.69 -3.49
CA PHE A 24 12.15 -9.56 -2.96
C PHE A 24 11.06 -9.82 -3.99
N SER A 25 10.23 -10.82 -3.72
CA SER A 25 9.08 -11.14 -4.56
C SER A 25 7.86 -11.53 -3.72
N MET A 26 6.68 -11.35 -4.31
CA MET A 26 5.39 -11.70 -3.71
C MET A 26 4.55 -12.51 -4.69
N GLU A 27 3.92 -13.55 -4.17
CA GLU A 27 2.91 -14.31 -4.89
C GLU A 27 1.52 -13.63 -4.77
N LYS A 28 0.61 -13.97 -5.70
CA LYS A 28 -0.77 -13.47 -5.63
C LYS A 28 -1.45 -13.90 -4.33
N GLY A 29 -2.13 -12.97 -3.69
CA GLY A 29 -2.84 -13.20 -2.42
C GLY A 29 -1.95 -13.19 -1.18
N GLU A 30 -0.63 -13.00 -1.32
CA GLU A 30 0.30 -12.87 -0.20
C GLU A 30 0.17 -11.53 0.52
N VAL A 31 0.34 -11.57 1.83
CA VAL A 31 0.48 -10.37 2.69
C VAL A 31 1.93 -10.30 3.17
N LEU A 32 2.64 -9.27 2.74
CA LEU A 32 3.99 -8.94 3.20
C LEU A 32 3.93 -7.83 4.24
N ALA A 33 4.38 -8.10 5.47
CA ALA A 33 4.63 -7.05 6.45
C ALA A 33 6.07 -6.57 6.34
N ILE A 34 6.27 -5.26 6.23
CA ILE A 34 7.58 -4.61 6.28
C ILE A 34 7.72 -3.95 7.64
N ILE A 35 8.68 -4.41 8.43
CA ILE A 35 8.98 -3.92 9.76
C ILE A 35 10.43 -3.39 9.83
N GLY A 36 10.75 -2.62 10.86
CA GLY A 36 12.09 -2.07 11.08
C GLY A 36 12.07 -0.73 11.80
N SER A 37 13.23 -0.25 12.22
CA SER A 37 13.38 1.03 12.92
C SER A 37 12.96 2.21 12.06
N SER A 38 12.67 3.34 12.70
CA SER A 38 12.45 4.61 11.98
C SER A 38 13.70 4.95 11.16
N GLY A 39 13.50 5.47 9.94
CA GLY A 39 14.60 5.81 9.04
C GLY A 39 15.23 4.64 8.28
N SER A 40 14.78 3.38 8.46
CA SER A 40 15.34 2.23 7.74
C SER A 40 14.99 2.17 6.24
N GLY A 41 14.18 3.10 5.71
CA GLY A 41 13.84 3.18 4.28
C GLY A 41 12.47 2.60 3.89
N LYS A 42 11.65 2.10 4.84
CA LYS A 42 10.34 1.44 4.57
C LYS A 42 9.39 2.29 3.72
N THR A 43 9.14 3.53 4.17
CA THR A 43 8.28 4.49 3.43
C THR A 43 8.87 4.84 2.07
N THR A 44 10.20 4.97 1.98
CA THR A 44 10.88 5.24 0.70
C THR A 44 10.71 4.09 -0.27
N LEU A 45 10.86 2.84 0.20
CA LEU A 45 10.58 1.66 -0.61
C LEU A 45 9.13 1.67 -1.12
N LEU A 46 8.18 1.91 -0.23
CA LEU A 46 6.76 1.95 -0.61
C LEU A 46 6.47 3.06 -1.63
N ARG A 47 7.09 4.23 -1.49
CA ARG A 47 6.99 5.34 -2.47
C ARG A 47 7.58 4.97 -3.82
N CYS A 48 8.71 4.26 -3.85
CA CYS A 48 9.31 3.76 -5.08
C CYS A 48 8.38 2.77 -5.79
N LEU A 49 7.81 1.81 -5.08
CA LEU A 49 6.86 0.84 -5.63
C LEU A 49 5.62 1.52 -6.22
N ASN A 50 5.13 2.57 -5.56
CA ASN A 50 3.95 3.34 -6.00
C ASN A 50 4.30 4.47 -7.01
N PHE A 51 5.53 4.53 -7.51
CA PHE A 51 5.98 5.58 -8.45
C PHE A 51 5.76 7.02 -7.95
N LEU A 52 5.76 7.22 -6.63
CA LEU A 52 5.79 8.55 -6.01
C LEU A 52 7.22 9.08 -5.91
N GLU A 53 8.19 8.17 -5.84
CA GLU A 53 9.62 8.40 -6.00
C GLU A 53 10.13 7.48 -7.11
N THR A 54 11.01 7.96 -7.96
CA THR A 54 11.66 7.10 -8.97
C THR A 54 12.88 6.45 -8.34
N PRO A 55 13.02 5.12 -8.37
CA PRO A 55 14.26 4.46 -7.99
C PRO A 55 15.43 4.95 -8.86
N ASP A 56 16.66 4.92 -8.33
CA ASP A 56 17.85 5.29 -9.11
C ASP A 56 18.40 4.07 -9.87
N GLU A 57 18.28 2.87 -9.29
CA GLU A 57 18.66 1.61 -9.93
C GLU A 57 17.64 0.51 -9.64
N GLY A 58 17.68 -0.55 -10.46
CA GLY A 58 16.93 -1.79 -10.28
C GLY A 58 15.76 -1.95 -11.22
N GLN A 59 14.87 -2.91 -10.89
CA GLN A 59 13.67 -3.24 -11.66
C GLN A 59 12.45 -3.43 -10.75
N ILE A 60 11.28 -3.02 -11.26
CA ILE A 60 9.97 -3.31 -10.67
C ILE A 60 9.13 -4.02 -11.74
N ILE A 61 8.68 -5.24 -11.44
CA ILE A 61 7.92 -6.09 -12.35
C ILE A 61 6.60 -6.45 -11.66
N VAL A 62 5.48 -6.26 -12.34
CA VAL A 62 4.14 -6.62 -11.87
C VAL A 62 3.45 -7.47 -12.92
N ASN A 63 2.98 -8.67 -12.54
CA ASN A 63 2.32 -9.63 -13.44
C ASN A 63 3.15 -9.86 -14.73
N ASP A 64 4.43 -10.18 -14.58
CA ASP A 64 5.41 -10.40 -15.64
C ASP A 64 5.68 -9.17 -16.54
N LYS A 65 5.07 -8.02 -16.25
CA LYS A 65 5.29 -6.76 -16.96
C LYS A 65 6.33 -5.90 -16.24
N VAL A 66 7.41 -5.55 -16.92
CA VAL A 66 8.41 -4.59 -16.41
C VAL A 66 7.79 -3.20 -16.39
N LEU A 67 7.61 -2.63 -15.19
CA LEU A 67 7.09 -1.27 -15.00
C LEU A 67 8.22 -0.24 -14.88
N PHE A 68 9.35 -0.65 -14.33
CA PHE A 68 10.56 0.15 -14.20
C PHE A 68 11.79 -0.72 -14.42
N ASP A 69 12.75 -0.21 -15.19
CA ASP A 69 14.08 -0.79 -15.39
C ASP A 69 15.09 0.35 -15.55
N SER A 70 16.02 0.45 -14.62
CA SER A 70 17.09 1.47 -14.69
C SER A 70 18.07 1.25 -15.85
N ALA A 71 18.14 0.04 -16.41
CA ALA A 71 18.96 -0.25 -17.59
C ALA A 71 18.27 0.17 -18.90
N ALA A 72 17.00 0.56 -18.86
CA ALA A 72 16.30 1.05 -20.05
C ALA A 72 16.90 2.38 -20.53
N CYS A 73 17.02 2.54 -21.85
CA CYS A 73 17.64 3.73 -22.45
C CYS A 73 16.85 5.03 -22.28
N SER A 74 15.62 4.99 -21.79
CA SER A 74 14.76 6.17 -21.64
C SER A 74 14.15 6.23 -20.25
N ALA A 75 14.06 7.45 -19.70
CA ALA A 75 13.28 7.72 -18.50
C ALA A 75 11.79 7.48 -18.77
N LEU A 76 11.04 7.07 -17.72
CA LEU A 76 9.60 6.91 -17.81
C LEU A 76 8.92 8.26 -18.12
N THR A 77 8.03 8.27 -19.08
CA THR A 77 7.17 9.42 -19.36
C THR A 77 6.12 9.57 -18.25
N GLU A 78 5.54 10.78 -18.10
CA GLU A 78 4.46 11.03 -17.14
C GLU A 78 3.26 10.08 -17.35
N ASN A 79 2.93 9.77 -18.61
CA ASN A 79 1.85 8.84 -18.93
C ASN A 79 2.17 7.39 -18.50
N GLU A 80 3.42 6.95 -18.63
CA GLU A 80 3.84 5.63 -18.16
C GLU A 80 3.82 5.57 -16.65
N VAL A 81 4.36 6.58 -15.96
CA VAL A 81 4.30 6.70 -14.50
C VAL A 81 2.83 6.65 -14.02
N ARG A 82 1.93 7.39 -14.68
CA ARG A 82 0.51 7.40 -14.34
C ARG A 82 -0.13 6.02 -14.51
N ARG A 83 0.16 5.31 -15.61
CA ARG A 83 -0.33 3.94 -15.84
C ARG A 83 0.24 2.97 -14.82
N ASN A 84 1.53 3.07 -14.50
CA ASN A 84 2.19 2.21 -13.54
C ASN A 84 1.61 2.36 -12.13
N ARG A 85 1.22 3.58 -11.73
CA ARG A 85 0.53 3.84 -10.46
C ARG A 85 -0.80 3.07 -10.32
N LEU A 86 -1.47 2.73 -11.41
CA LEU A 86 -2.73 1.99 -11.37
C LEU A 86 -2.59 0.55 -10.88
N HIS A 87 -1.39 -0.02 -10.97
CA HIS A 87 -1.08 -1.35 -10.42
C HIS A 87 -1.03 -1.36 -8.90
N PHE A 88 -0.90 -0.19 -8.27
CA PHE A 88 -0.75 -0.06 -6.82
C PHE A 88 -1.85 0.80 -6.23
N GLY A 89 -2.41 0.37 -5.10
CA GLY A 89 -3.30 1.19 -4.27
C GLY A 89 -2.57 1.59 -3.00
N LEU A 90 -2.39 2.89 -2.74
CA LEU A 90 -1.66 3.36 -1.57
C LEU A 90 -2.59 3.98 -0.54
N VAL A 91 -2.48 3.47 0.69
CA VAL A 91 -3.08 4.02 1.89
C VAL A 91 -1.98 4.66 2.72
N PHE A 92 -2.04 5.97 2.88
CA PHE A 92 -1.03 6.77 3.58
C PHE A 92 -1.23 6.72 5.11
N GLN A 93 -0.17 7.07 5.83
CA GLN A 93 -0.18 7.31 7.27
C GLN A 93 -1.20 8.39 7.66
N SER A 94 -1.22 9.52 6.96
CA SER A 94 -2.27 10.53 7.04
C SER A 94 -3.37 10.17 6.04
N PHE A 95 -4.62 10.34 6.41
CA PHE A 95 -5.77 9.87 5.62
C PHE A 95 -5.83 10.47 4.21
N ASN A 96 -5.34 11.70 4.03
CA ASN A 96 -5.24 12.41 2.76
C ASN A 96 -6.56 12.41 1.95
N LEU A 97 -7.68 12.54 2.67
CA LEU A 97 -8.98 12.70 2.02
C LEU A 97 -9.12 14.13 1.51
N PHE A 98 -9.81 14.26 0.39
CA PHE A 98 -10.20 15.57 -0.15
C PHE A 98 -11.29 16.18 0.73
N PRO A 99 -11.03 17.28 1.46
CA PRO A 99 -11.94 17.81 2.48
C PRO A 99 -13.24 18.36 1.90
N GLN A 100 -13.24 18.76 0.61
CA GLN A 100 -14.40 19.29 -0.11
C GLN A 100 -15.32 18.20 -0.65
N TYR A 101 -14.95 16.92 -0.56
CA TYR A 101 -15.71 15.78 -1.05
C TYR A 101 -16.22 14.93 0.11
N THR A 102 -17.42 14.37 -0.04
CA THR A 102 -17.96 13.35 0.87
C THR A 102 -17.13 12.07 0.84
N ALA A 103 -17.42 11.14 1.76
CA ALA A 103 -16.78 9.82 1.76
C ALA A 103 -16.99 9.09 0.43
N LEU A 104 -18.21 9.10 -0.08
CA LEU A 104 -18.56 8.48 -1.38
C LEU A 104 -17.80 9.13 -2.54
N GLU A 105 -17.76 10.46 -2.58
CA GLU A 105 -17.04 11.20 -3.62
C GLU A 105 -15.53 10.95 -3.58
N ASN A 106 -14.93 10.88 -2.39
CA ASN A 106 -13.53 10.50 -2.22
C ASN A 106 -13.23 9.12 -2.83
N VAL A 107 -14.13 8.14 -2.65
CA VAL A 107 -13.94 6.78 -3.16
C VAL A 107 -14.10 6.70 -4.67
N LYS A 108 -15.06 7.43 -5.26
CA LYS A 108 -15.36 7.31 -6.70
C LYS A 108 -14.53 8.20 -7.62
N LEU A 109 -13.94 9.30 -7.09
CA LEU A 109 -13.30 10.37 -7.86
C LEU A 109 -12.30 9.87 -8.91
N ALA A 110 -11.33 9.06 -8.50
CA ALA A 110 -10.27 8.60 -9.41
C ALA A 110 -10.82 7.73 -10.55
N ARG A 111 -11.81 6.88 -10.26
CA ARG A 111 -12.49 6.06 -11.30
C ARG A 111 -13.32 6.91 -12.26
N GLU A 112 -13.98 7.95 -11.78
CA GLU A 112 -14.72 8.89 -12.64
C GLU A 112 -13.79 9.64 -13.58
N ILE A 113 -12.62 10.09 -13.09
CA ILE A 113 -11.59 10.75 -13.91
C ILE A 113 -11.10 9.81 -15.00
N LEU A 114 -10.70 8.59 -14.66
CA LEU A 114 -10.22 7.61 -15.64
C LEU A 114 -11.30 7.27 -16.67
N ALA A 115 -12.55 7.11 -16.24
CA ALA A 115 -13.65 6.83 -17.14
C ALA A 115 -13.93 7.99 -18.12
N ALA A 116 -13.74 9.25 -17.65
CA ALA A 116 -13.94 10.44 -18.48
C ALA A 116 -12.83 10.66 -19.52
N GLU A 117 -11.62 10.14 -19.28
CA GLU A 117 -10.48 10.22 -20.19
C GLU A 117 -10.58 9.24 -21.35
N ASP A 118 -11.36 8.17 -21.21
CA ASP A 118 -11.55 7.17 -22.26
C ASP A 118 -12.61 7.65 -23.26
N PRO A 119 -12.25 7.91 -24.54
CA PRO A 119 -13.17 8.39 -25.56
C PRO A 119 -14.35 7.43 -25.82
N GLU A 120 -14.15 6.12 -25.64
CA GLU A 120 -15.18 5.10 -25.85
C GLU A 120 -16.34 5.23 -24.85
N ASN A 121 -16.07 5.77 -23.68
CA ASN A 121 -17.05 5.95 -22.62
C ASN A 121 -18.02 7.11 -22.83
N LYS A 122 -17.74 8.00 -23.80
CA LYS A 122 -18.47 9.26 -23.99
C LYS A 122 -19.98 9.10 -24.11
N HIS A 123 -20.43 8.08 -24.82
CA HIS A 123 -21.85 7.81 -25.04
C HIS A 123 -22.54 7.05 -23.90
N HIS A 124 -21.77 6.45 -22.99
CA HIS A 124 -22.27 5.62 -21.90
C HIS A 124 -21.96 6.20 -20.52
N MET A 125 -21.45 7.42 -20.43
CA MET A 125 -20.94 8.04 -19.20
C MET A 125 -21.95 8.01 -18.04
N LYS A 126 -23.25 8.18 -18.33
CA LYS A 126 -24.30 8.14 -17.27
C LYS A 126 -24.37 6.77 -16.60
N GLU A 127 -24.34 5.71 -17.38
CA GLU A 127 -24.38 4.34 -16.85
C GLU A 127 -23.07 3.98 -16.15
N ILE A 128 -21.93 4.38 -16.72
CA ILE A 128 -20.60 4.17 -16.12
C ILE A 128 -20.53 4.84 -14.75
N LYS A 129 -20.96 6.09 -14.61
CA LYS A 129 -21.00 6.79 -13.31
C LYS A 129 -21.90 6.07 -12.31
N ARG A 130 -23.05 5.55 -12.75
CA ARG A 130 -23.94 4.75 -11.89
C ARG A 130 -23.25 3.50 -11.38
N GLN A 131 -22.51 2.78 -12.24
CA GLN A 131 -21.76 1.58 -11.86
C GLN A 131 -20.60 1.92 -10.89
N ILE A 132 -19.89 3.02 -11.14
CA ILE A 132 -18.84 3.51 -10.23
C ILE A 132 -19.43 3.82 -8.85
N GLU A 133 -20.57 4.50 -8.79
CA GLU A 133 -21.22 4.82 -7.52
C GLU A 133 -21.68 3.57 -6.77
N LEU A 134 -22.33 2.62 -7.45
CA LEU A 134 -22.75 1.35 -6.83
C LEU A 134 -21.54 0.61 -6.24
N ARG A 135 -20.45 0.53 -6.98
CA ARG A 135 -19.21 -0.09 -6.50
C ARG A 135 -18.63 0.67 -5.30
N ALA A 136 -18.59 1.99 -5.34
CA ALA A 136 -18.07 2.81 -4.25
C ALA A 136 -18.91 2.64 -2.98
N ARG A 137 -20.24 2.58 -3.08
CA ARG A 137 -21.13 2.27 -1.93
C ARG A 137 -20.85 0.88 -1.35
N GLY A 138 -20.68 -0.15 -2.18
CA GLY A 138 -20.30 -1.49 -1.75
C GLY A 138 -18.93 -1.53 -1.05
N LEU A 139 -17.96 -0.71 -1.50
CA LEU A 139 -16.67 -0.59 -0.83
C LEU A 139 -16.78 0.10 0.54
N LEU A 140 -17.60 1.15 0.65
CA LEU A 140 -17.88 1.79 1.94
C LEU A 140 -18.58 0.82 2.90
N GLU A 141 -19.52 0.01 2.42
CA GLU A 141 -20.15 -1.06 3.21
C GLU A 141 -19.11 -2.09 3.69
N ARG A 142 -18.22 -2.54 2.79
CA ARG A 142 -17.14 -3.50 3.11
C ARG A 142 -16.20 -3.01 4.22
N VAL A 143 -15.98 -1.68 4.32
CA VAL A 143 -15.20 -1.07 5.41
C VAL A 143 -16.05 -0.61 6.60
N GLY A 144 -17.35 -0.97 6.64
CA GLY A 144 -18.29 -0.67 7.72
C GLY A 144 -18.68 0.81 7.82
N LEU A 145 -18.87 1.49 6.66
CA LEU A 145 -19.21 2.90 6.56
C LEU A 145 -20.39 3.16 5.60
N ALA A 146 -21.31 2.22 5.44
CA ALA A 146 -22.46 2.36 4.53
C ALA A 146 -23.32 3.58 4.89
N ASP A 147 -23.52 3.86 6.20
CA ASP A 147 -24.28 4.98 6.76
C ASP A 147 -23.53 6.32 6.71
N LYS A 148 -22.26 6.33 6.32
CA LYS A 148 -21.38 7.51 6.30
C LYS A 148 -21.04 8.00 4.89
N ALA A 149 -21.69 7.46 3.86
CA ALA A 149 -21.40 7.78 2.45
C ALA A 149 -21.42 9.29 2.15
N ASP A 150 -22.38 10.00 2.72
CA ASP A 150 -22.62 11.43 2.44
C ASP A 150 -21.95 12.37 3.48
N PHE A 151 -21.11 11.82 4.37
CA PHE A 151 -20.38 12.60 5.38
C PHE A 151 -19.08 13.16 4.79
N TYR A 152 -18.73 14.39 5.16
CA TYR A 152 -17.46 15.01 4.84
C TYR A 152 -16.35 14.55 5.81
N PRO A 153 -15.06 14.61 5.43
CA PRO A 153 -13.95 14.17 6.28
C PRO A 153 -13.96 14.76 7.69
N HIS A 154 -14.30 16.05 7.84
CA HIS A 154 -14.36 16.71 9.16
C HIS A 154 -15.50 16.19 10.08
N GLN A 155 -16.44 15.44 9.54
CA GLN A 155 -17.54 14.82 10.29
C GLN A 155 -17.23 13.35 10.68
N LEU A 156 -16.06 12.84 10.28
CA LEU A 156 -15.63 11.47 10.49
C LEU A 156 -14.51 11.40 11.53
N SER A 157 -14.53 10.36 12.38
CA SER A 157 -13.39 10.07 13.25
C SER A 157 -12.15 9.70 12.43
N GLY A 158 -10.95 9.78 13.02
CA GLY A 158 -9.70 9.37 12.35
C GLY A 158 -9.76 7.95 11.80
N GLY A 159 -10.28 6.99 12.58
CA GLY A 159 -10.45 5.61 12.12
C GLY A 159 -11.47 5.46 10.98
N GLN A 160 -12.54 6.29 10.97
CA GLN A 160 -13.49 6.35 9.85
C GLN A 160 -12.83 6.95 8.60
N GLN A 161 -12.07 8.03 8.74
CA GLN A 161 -11.32 8.63 7.62
C GLN A 161 -10.34 7.64 7.02
N GLN A 162 -9.61 6.87 7.84
CA GLN A 162 -8.69 5.84 7.35
C GLN A 162 -9.43 4.73 6.61
N ARG A 163 -10.60 4.32 7.09
CA ARG A 163 -11.42 3.33 6.39
C ARG A 163 -11.95 3.85 5.04
N VAL A 164 -12.27 5.14 4.93
CA VAL A 164 -12.57 5.77 3.62
C VAL A 164 -11.35 5.77 2.69
N ALA A 165 -10.14 6.06 3.23
CA ALA A 165 -8.91 6.01 2.44
C ALA A 165 -8.62 4.59 1.92
N ILE A 166 -8.89 3.55 2.73
CA ILE A 166 -8.82 2.14 2.31
C ILE A 166 -9.82 1.87 1.18
N ALA A 167 -11.09 2.26 1.33
CA ALA A 167 -12.11 2.08 0.30
C ALA A 167 -11.72 2.79 -1.02
N ARG A 168 -11.13 4.00 -0.93
CA ARG A 168 -10.62 4.75 -2.07
C ARG A 168 -9.51 4.00 -2.81
N ALA A 169 -8.55 3.43 -2.08
CA ALA A 169 -7.48 2.64 -2.68
C ALA A 169 -8.02 1.38 -3.37
N LEU A 170 -8.97 0.68 -2.75
CA LEU A 170 -9.64 -0.49 -3.31
C LEU A 170 -10.47 -0.17 -4.56
N ALA A 171 -11.03 1.05 -4.68
CA ALA A 171 -11.85 1.45 -5.82
C ALA A 171 -11.10 1.37 -7.15
N MET A 172 -9.78 1.54 -7.14
CA MET A 172 -8.91 1.46 -8.32
C MET A 172 -8.67 0.01 -8.79
N ASN A 173 -9.01 -1.00 -7.98
CA ASN A 173 -8.77 -2.41 -8.26
C ASN A 173 -7.30 -2.70 -8.53
N PRO A 174 -6.39 -2.32 -7.63
CA PRO A 174 -4.96 -2.48 -7.85
C PRO A 174 -4.53 -3.95 -7.79
N ASP A 175 -3.40 -4.28 -8.40
CA ASP A 175 -2.76 -5.60 -8.28
C ASP A 175 -2.14 -5.79 -6.89
N VAL A 176 -1.59 -4.71 -6.31
CA VAL A 176 -0.97 -4.70 -4.99
C VAL A 176 -1.52 -3.53 -4.16
N LEU A 177 -2.05 -3.83 -2.98
CA LEU A 177 -2.51 -2.82 -2.03
C LEU A 177 -1.43 -2.53 -0.99
N CYS A 178 -0.99 -1.29 -0.92
CA CYS A 178 0.10 -0.83 -0.07
C CYS A 178 -0.44 0.00 1.09
N PHE A 179 0.05 -0.25 2.30
CA PHE A 179 -0.27 0.49 3.51
C PHE A 179 1.00 1.06 4.12
N ASP A 180 1.08 2.38 4.26
CA ASP A 180 2.21 3.07 4.91
C ASP A 180 1.79 3.49 6.31
N GLU A 181 2.11 2.67 7.30
CA GLU A 181 1.80 2.88 8.72
C GLU A 181 0.34 3.31 8.97
N PRO A 182 -0.66 2.50 8.56
CA PRO A 182 -2.06 2.93 8.46
C PRO A 182 -2.73 3.26 9.79
N THR A 183 -2.06 3.04 10.91
CA THR A 183 -2.59 3.26 12.28
C THR A 183 -1.82 4.29 13.08
N SER A 184 -0.66 4.76 12.60
CA SER A 184 0.23 5.63 13.39
C SER A 184 -0.34 7.03 13.69
N ALA A 185 -1.32 7.50 12.89
CA ALA A 185 -2.03 8.77 13.12
C ALA A 185 -3.33 8.60 13.93
N LEU A 186 -3.57 7.41 14.51
CA LEU A 186 -4.81 7.08 15.23
C LEU A 186 -4.59 6.93 16.74
N ASP A 187 -5.62 7.24 17.51
CA ASP A 187 -5.68 6.85 18.90
C ASP A 187 -5.68 5.32 19.04
N PRO A 188 -5.06 4.76 20.11
CA PRO A 188 -5.00 3.31 20.32
C PRO A 188 -6.36 2.62 20.29
N ALA A 189 -7.41 3.30 20.73
CA ALA A 189 -8.78 2.77 20.74
C ALA A 189 -9.32 2.53 19.31
N LEU A 190 -8.88 3.33 18.32
CA LEU A 190 -9.33 3.24 16.92
C LEU A 190 -8.43 2.32 16.06
N THR A 191 -7.20 2.08 16.49
CA THR A 191 -6.23 1.21 15.81
C THR A 191 -6.81 -0.17 15.52
N GLY A 192 -7.45 -0.80 16.52
CA GLY A 192 -8.03 -2.13 16.40
C GLY A 192 -9.12 -2.24 15.33
N GLU A 193 -9.91 -1.19 15.11
CA GLU A 193 -10.94 -1.19 14.07
C GLU A 193 -10.34 -1.19 12.66
N VAL A 194 -9.32 -0.35 12.42
CA VAL A 194 -8.64 -0.26 11.12
C VAL A 194 -7.90 -1.57 10.82
N LEU A 195 -7.17 -2.13 11.80
CA LEU A 195 -6.48 -3.40 11.64
C LEU A 195 -7.45 -4.56 11.35
N ARG A 196 -8.65 -4.58 11.95
CA ARG A 196 -9.69 -5.56 11.62
C ARG A 196 -10.15 -5.45 10.17
N VAL A 197 -10.33 -4.22 9.66
CA VAL A 197 -10.67 -4.00 8.26
C VAL A 197 -9.54 -4.52 7.36
N ILE A 198 -8.28 -4.14 7.60
CA ILE A 198 -7.14 -4.61 6.79
C ILE A 198 -7.07 -6.14 6.81
N ARG A 199 -7.24 -6.77 7.98
CA ARG A 199 -7.30 -8.25 8.10
C ARG A 199 -8.43 -8.86 7.27
N SER A 200 -9.61 -8.23 7.24
CA SER A 200 -10.76 -8.72 6.46
C SER A 200 -10.57 -8.62 4.94
N LEU A 201 -9.59 -7.83 4.48
CA LEU A 201 -9.25 -7.72 3.07
C LEU A 201 -8.40 -8.91 2.60
N LYS A 202 -7.75 -9.64 3.50
CA LYS A 202 -6.92 -10.81 3.14
C LYS A 202 -7.77 -11.87 2.44
N SER A 203 -7.41 -12.19 1.21
CA SER A 203 -8.03 -13.22 0.38
C SER A 203 -7.03 -13.70 -0.67
N ALA A 204 -7.33 -14.79 -1.35
CA ALA A 204 -6.49 -15.32 -2.44
C ALA A 204 -6.26 -14.32 -3.60
N ASP A 205 -7.11 -13.29 -3.70
CA ASP A 205 -7.03 -12.27 -4.75
C ASP A 205 -6.47 -10.92 -4.26
N SER A 206 -6.15 -10.80 -2.95
CA SER A 206 -5.72 -9.53 -2.35
C SER A 206 -4.24 -9.59 -1.95
N THR A 207 -3.35 -9.17 -2.84
CA THR A 207 -1.93 -9.04 -2.51
C THR A 207 -1.70 -7.73 -1.78
N MET A 208 -1.04 -7.77 -0.61
CA MET A 208 -0.90 -6.60 0.26
C MET A 208 0.54 -6.43 0.77
N ILE A 209 1.02 -5.19 0.78
CA ILE A 209 2.24 -4.78 1.50
C ILE A 209 1.80 -3.86 2.65
N VAL A 210 2.22 -4.17 3.87
CA VAL A 210 1.87 -3.40 5.05
C VAL A 210 3.13 -2.98 5.80
N VAL A 211 3.51 -1.71 5.69
CA VAL A 211 4.52 -1.12 6.58
C VAL A 211 3.84 -0.83 7.90
N THR A 212 4.35 -1.41 8.99
CA THR A 212 3.68 -1.29 10.30
C THR A 212 4.65 -1.43 11.47
N HIS A 213 4.29 -0.79 12.59
CA HIS A 213 4.88 -0.99 13.91
C HIS A 213 4.03 -1.90 14.79
N GLU A 214 2.86 -2.36 14.30
CA GLU A 214 1.95 -3.26 15.02
C GLU A 214 2.43 -4.71 14.88
N MET A 215 3.30 -5.15 15.81
CA MET A 215 3.96 -6.45 15.75
C MET A 215 2.97 -7.62 15.83
N GLU A 216 1.91 -7.50 16.62
CA GLU A 216 0.85 -8.52 16.69
C GLU A 216 0.10 -8.66 15.36
N PHE A 217 -0.16 -7.52 14.69
CA PHE A 217 -0.77 -7.55 13.36
C PHE A 217 0.16 -8.24 12.35
N ALA A 218 1.44 -7.84 12.29
CA ALA A 218 2.42 -8.45 11.40
C ALA A 218 2.56 -9.96 11.65
N ARG A 219 2.60 -10.39 12.93
CA ARG A 219 2.70 -11.80 13.31
C ARG A 219 1.49 -12.62 12.87
N ASN A 220 0.26 -12.09 13.03
CA ASN A 220 -0.97 -12.86 12.89
C ASN A 220 -1.59 -12.76 11.49
N VAL A 221 -1.22 -11.78 10.67
CA VAL A 221 -1.86 -11.50 9.37
C VAL A 221 -0.90 -11.72 8.20
N ALA A 222 0.39 -11.37 8.36
CA ALA A 222 1.34 -11.50 7.28
C ALA A 222 1.71 -12.97 7.00
N ASP A 223 1.83 -13.30 5.72
CA ASP A 223 2.37 -14.58 5.27
C ASP A 223 3.90 -14.54 5.31
N LYS A 224 4.47 -13.40 4.88
CA LYS A 224 5.90 -13.11 4.96
C LYS A 224 6.14 -11.81 5.72
N VAL A 225 7.29 -11.76 6.37
CA VAL A 225 7.79 -10.57 7.07
C VAL A 225 9.16 -10.23 6.51
N LEU A 226 9.35 -8.96 6.22
CA LEU A 226 10.59 -8.37 5.75
C LEU A 226 11.07 -7.35 6.80
N PHE A 227 12.21 -7.64 7.43
CA PHE A 227 12.82 -6.72 8.38
C PHE A 227 13.88 -5.86 7.67
N MET A 228 13.69 -4.55 7.72
CA MET A 228 14.61 -3.55 7.15
C MET A 228 15.44 -2.87 8.22
N ALA A 229 16.73 -2.77 7.99
CA ALA A 229 17.66 -1.98 8.76
C ALA A 229 18.66 -1.26 7.83
N ASP A 230 18.97 0.00 8.09
CA ASP A 230 19.98 0.80 7.37
C ASP A 230 19.89 0.74 5.83
N GLY A 231 18.68 0.64 5.29
CA GLY A 231 18.44 0.64 3.84
C GLY A 231 18.60 -0.71 3.16
N VAL A 232 18.79 -1.81 3.91
CA VAL A 232 18.87 -3.17 3.39
C VAL A 232 17.79 -4.08 3.97
N ILE A 233 17.51 -5.19 3.29
CA ILE A 233 16.73 -6.29 3.85
C ILE A 233 17.68 -7.11 4.75
N GLU A 234 17.51 -6.99 6.04
CA GLU A 234 18.33 -7.70 7.03
C GLU A 234 17.88 -9.15 7.17
N GLU A 235 16.57 -9.38 7.14
CA GLU A 235 15.98 -10.70 7.22
C GLU A 235 14.62 -10.74 6.53
N MET A 236 14.32 -11.82 5.82
CA MET A 236 13.01 -12.07 5.23
C MET A 236 12.65 -13.55 5.35
N GLY A 237 11.42 -13.83 5.71
CA GLY A 237 10.91 -15.19 5.85
C GLY A 237 9.40 -15.23 6.11
N THR A 238 8.88 -16.40 6.39
CA THR A 238 7.51 -16.53 6.91
C THR A 238 7.37 -15.79 8.23
N SER A 239 6.17 -15.32 8.56
CA SER A 239 5.91 -14.68 9.85
C SER A 239 6.47 -15.50 11.01
N LYS A 240 6.22 -16.82 11.02
CA LYS A 240 6.72 -17.72 12.06
C LYS A 240 8.25 -17.75 12.13
N GLN A 241 8.95 -17.82 11.00
CA GLN A 241 10.42 -17.83 10.97
C GLN A 241 11.00 -16.56 11.58
N VAL A 242 10.55 -15.39 11.12
CA VAL A 242 11.12 -14.11 11.54
C VAL A 242 10.78 -13.77 12.99
N PHE A 243 9.56 -14.09 13.47
CA PHE A 243 9.15 -13.74 14.84
C PHE A 243 9.58 -14.76 15.91
N GLU A 244 9.62 -16.06 15.56
CA GLU A 244 9.91 -17.12 16.56
C GLU A 244 11.35 -17.61 16.48
N HIS A 245 11.96 -17.56 15.30
CA HIS A 245 13.31 -18.08 15.04
C HIS A 245 14.17 -17.11 14.23
N PRO A 246 14.29 -15.83 14.65
CA PRO A 246 15.10 -14.84 13.91
C PRO A 246 16.56 -15.31 13.81
N GLN A 247 17.13 -15.20 12.60
CA GLN A 247 18.51 -15.62 12.34
C GLN A 247 19.49 -14.46 12.56
N SER A 248 19.11 -13.23 12.14
CA SER A 248 19.97 -12.07 12.30
C SER A 248 20.01 -11.59 13.75
N GLU A 249 21.19 -11.27 14.25
CA GLU A 249 21.37 -10.65 15.57
C GLU A 249 20.66 -9.27 15.65
N ARG A 250 20.58 -8.54 14.53
CA ARG A 250 19.85 -7.27 14.46
C ARG A 250 18.34 -7.48 14.60
N THR A 251 17.80 -8.53 13.98
CA THR A 251 16.38 -8.90 14.12
C THR A 251 16.07 -9.27 15.58
N LYS A 252 16.92 -10.07 16.22
CA LYS A 252 16.79 -10.45 17.65
C LYS A 252 16.82 -9.22 18.55
N ALA A 253 17.78 -8.31 18.34
CA ALA A 253 17.90 -7.07 19.08
C ALA A 253 16.67 -6.16 18.90
N PHE A 254 16.15 -6.06 17.68
CA PHE A 254 14.93 -5.31 17.37
C PHE A 254 13.74 -5.84 18.17
N PHE A 255 13.47 -7.15 18.15
CA PHE A 255 12.35 -7.72 18.90
C PHE A 255 12.52 -7.63 20.43
N SER A 256 13.74 -7.75 20.94
CA SER A 256 13.98 -7.61 22.38
C SER A 256 13.63 -6.21 22.91
N SER A 257 13.61 -5.19 22.05
CA SER A 257 13.19 -3.83 22.43
C SER A 257 11.66 -3.69 22.63
N PHE A 258 10.85 -4.59 22.08
CA PHE A 258 9.39 -4.62 22.22
C PHE A 258 8.88 -5.53 23.36
N THR A 259 9.78 -6.30 23.97
CA THR A 259 9.40 -7.26 25.05
C THR A 259 9.58 -6.66 26.43
N ARG A 260 9.86 -5.35 26.55
CA ARG A 260 10.03 -4.64 27.84
C ARG A 260 8.81 -3.81 28.20
#